data_ebf3832280d8b85ffc9bd39ba2d39fb3
#
_entry.id   ebf3832280d8b85ffc9bd39ba2d39fb3
#
_cell.length_a   1.000
_cell.length_b   1.000
_cell.length_c   1.000
_cell.angle_alpha   90.00
_cell.angle_beta   90.00
_cell.angle_gamma   90.00
#
_symmetry.space_group_name_H-M   'P 1'
#
loop_
_entity.id
_entity.type
_entity.pdbx_description
1 polymer ?
#
loop_
_entity_poly.entity_id
_entity_poly.type
_entity_poly.pdbx_seq_one_letter_code
_entity_poly.pdbx_strand_id
1 'polypeptide(L)'
;MVTGTGIFESLEAAREFFSGDLYATESGIRIDWIESGNAQCSFEITEHHRNAEGGVMGGAIFTLIDFVFAVASTSVHRPTVAQQASVSFLNRPKGKKLTAKVECRKDGRSSCVYSVSVTDDTGRDIATALITGCKISMPG
;
A
#
# COMPACT_ATOMS: atom_id res chain seq x y z
N MET A 1 -14.99 11.95 9.44
CA MET A 1 -13.54 11.83 9.17
C MET A 1 -12.93 10.73 10.03
N VAL A 2 -12.12 9.89 9.43
CA VAL A 2 -11.39 8.83 10.11
C VAL A 2 -10.15 9.43 10.78
N THR A 3 -9.91 9.03 12.03
CA THR A 3 -8.71 9.45 12.77
C THR A 3 -7.97 8.22 13.29
N GLY A 4 -6.67 8.37 13.55
CA GLY A 4 -5.83 7.29 14.05
C GLY A 4 -5.84 6.09 13.10
N THR A 5 -5.95 4.89 13.65
CA THR A 5 -5.96 3.64 12.88
C THR A 5 -7.32 3.29 12.27
N GLY A 6 -8.26 4.23 12.30
CA GLY A 6 -9.58 4.06 11.69
C GLY A 6 -10.40 2.98 12.40
N ILE A 7 -10.87 1.99 11.63
CA ILE A 7 -11.67 0.89 12.19
C ILE A 7 -10.87 -0.08 13.04
N PHE A 8 -9.53 -0.04 12.95
CA PHE A 8 -8.68 -0.91 13.76
C PHE A 8 -8.42 -0.27 15.12
N GLU A 9 -8.46 -1.06 16.19
CA GLU A 9 -8.25 -0.58 17.54
C GLU A 9 -6.84 -0.04 17.76
N SER A 10 -5.87 -0.58 17.00
CA SER A 10 -4.46 -0.22 17.13
C SER A 10 -3.71 -0.61 15.89
N LEU A 11 -2.48 -0.15 15.77
CA LEU A 11 -1.59 -0.57 14.69
C LEU A 11 -1.35 -2.09 14.74
N GLU A 12 -1.20 -2.63 15.96
CA GLU A 12 -1.02 -4.07 16.14
C GLU A 12 -2.22 -4.87 15.64
N ALA A 13 -3.45 -4.37 15.90
CA ALA A 13 -4.66 -5.03 15.42
C ALA A 13 -4.71 -5.00 13.89
N ALA A 14 -4.29 -3.89 13.26
CA ALA A 14 -4.22 -3.80 11.81
C ALA A 14 -3.20 -4.79 11.24
N ARG A 15 -2.03 -4.87 11.85
CA ARG A 15 -1.00 -5.83 11.42
C ARG A 15 -1.48 -7.26 11.54
N GLU A 16 -2.18 -7.58 12.61
CA GLU A 16 -2.77 -8.91 12.81
C GLU A 16 -3.77 -9.23 11.70
N PHE A 17 -4.66 -8.31 11.40
CA PHE A 17 -5.64 -8.51 10.34
C PHE A 17 -4.96 -8.75 8.99
N PHE A 18 -3.99 -7.91 8.63
CA PHE A 18 -3.30 -8.01 7.35
C PHE A 18 -2.25 -9.12 7.29
N SER A 19 -1.98 -9.79 8.40
CA SER A 19 -1.13 -10.99 8.36
C SER A 19 -1.74 -12.08 7.47
N GLY A 20 -3.04 -11.99 7.20
CA GLY A 20 -3.72 -12.87 6.26
C GLY A 20 -3.41 -12.58 4.79
N ASP A 21 -2.86 -11.43 4.47
CA ASP A 21 -2.43 -11.10 3.10
C ASP A 21 -1.08 -11.77 2.85
N LEU A 22 -1.11 -13.08 2.63
CA LEU A 22 0.10 -13.91 2.59
C LEU A 22 1.07 -13.48 1.49
N TYR A 23 0.56 -13.17 0.30
CA TYR A 23 1.43 -12.77 -0.80
C TYR A 23 2.29 -11.56 -0.44
N ALA A 24 1.67 -10.53 0.11
CA ALA A 24 2.35 -9.30 0.49
C ALA A 24 3.27 -9.52 1.69
N THR A 25 2.77 -10.15 2.75
CA THR A 25 3.54 -10.29 3.99
C THR A 25 4.68 -11.29 3.83
N GLU A 26 4.52 -12.33 3.02
CA GLU A 26 5.62 -13.27 2.72
C GLU A 26 6.67 -12.65 1.81
N SER A 27 6.34 -11.55 1.13
CA SER A 27 7.31 -10.75 0.39
C SER A 27 8.04 -9.74 1.28
N GLY A 28 7.80 -9.78 2.58
CA GLY A 28 8.49 -8.93 3.55
C GLY A 28 7.86 -7.55 3.75
N ILE A 29 6.69 -7.30 3.17
CA ILE A 29 6.02 -5.99 3.31
C ILE A 29 5.42 -5.89 4.70
N ARG A 30 5.63 -4.75 5.35
CA ARG A 30 5.09 -4.47 6.67
C ARG A 30 4.41 -3.11 6.69
N ILE A 31 3.46 -2.97 7.61
CA ILE A 31 2.78 -1.70 7.86
C ILE A 31 3.64 -0.89 8.82
N ASP A 32 4.05 0.31 8.42
CA ASP A 32 4.81 1.19 9.29
C ASP A 32 3.89 2.01 10.18
N TRP A 33 2.85 2.64 9.59
CA TRP A 33 1.86 3.39 10.35
C TRP A 33 0.57 3.58 9.53
N ILE A 34 -0.50 3.90 10.25
CA ILE A 34 -1.81 4.27 9.67
C ILE A 34 -2.25 5.53 10.41
N GLU A 35 -2.65 6.56 9.68
CA GLU A 35 -3.13 7.79 10.29
C GLU A 35 -4.18 8.47 9.43
N SER A 36 -5.38 8.62 9.96
CA SER A 36 -6.49 9.35 9.31
C SER A 36 -6.81 8.86 7.89
N GLY A 37 -6.77 7.54 7.67
CA GLY A 37 -7.03 6.95 6.36
C GLY A 37 -5.86 6.97 5.41
N ASN A 38 -4.70 7.48 5.87
CA ASN A 38 -3.44 7.42 5.14
C ASN A 38 -2.58 6.33 5.77
N ALA A 39 -1.56 5.87 5.08
CA ALA A 39 -0.70 4.80 5.60
C ALA A 39 0.66 4.81 4.94
N GLN A 40 1.58 4.13 5.58
CA GLN A 40 2.90 3.86 5.03
C GLN A 40 3.22 2.38 5.24
N CYS A 41 3.73 1.74 4.18
CA CYS A 41 4.24 0.37 4.23
C CYS A 41 5.62 0.35 3.58
N SER A 42 6.41 -0.66 3.91
CA SER A 42 7.78 -0.76 3.40
C SER A 42 8.26 -2.20 3.38
N PHE A 43 9.31 -2.46 2.61
CA PHE A 43 10.04 -3.72 2.69
C PHE A 43 11.53 -3.50 2.37
N GLU A 44 12.36 -4.38 2.94
CA GLU A 44 13.78 -4.44 2.62
C GLU A 44 13.94 -5.21 1.31
N ILE A 45 14.71 -4.66 0.36
CA ILE A 45 14.94 -5.32 -0.92
C ILE A 45 15.86 -6.52 -0.72
N THR A 46 15.43 -7.69 -1.21
CA THR A 46 16.24 -8.92 -1.17
C THR A 46 16.32 -9.50 -2.59
N GLU A 47 17.10 -10.55 -2.74
CA GLU A 47 17.19 -11.27 -4.03
C GLU A 47 15.81 -11.76 -4.50
N HIS A 48 14.92 -12.06 -3.56
CA HIS A 48 13.57 -12.52 -3.86
C HIS A 48 12.77 -11.50 -4.69
N HIS A 49 13.07 -10.21 -4.53
CA HIS A 49 12.35 -9.13 -5.22
C HIS A 49 12.94 -8.80 -6.59
N ARG A 50 14.05 -9.44 -6.97
CA ARG A 50 14.78 -9.07 -8.18
C ARG A 50 14.36 -9.90 -9.39
N ASN A 51 14.39 -9.26 -10.55
CA ASN A 51 14.14 -9.93 -11.83
C ASN A 51 15.45 -10.53 -12.36
N ALA A 52 15.37 -11.16 -13.53
CA ALA A 52 16.53 -11.81 -14.16
C ALA A 52 17.67 -10.84 -14.47
N GLU A 53 17.38 -9.56 -14.66
CA GLU A 53 18.38 -8.53 -14.92
C GLU A 53 18.99 -7.94 -13.65
N GLY A 54 18.55 -8.40 -12.48
CA GLY A 54 19.06 -7.94 -11.19
C GLY A 54 18.38 -6.69 -10.65
N GLY A 55 17.40 -6.15 -11.36
CA GLY A 55 16.62 -5.00 -10.88
C GLY A 55 15.44 -5.45 -10.04
N VAL A 56 14.87 -4.53 -9.26
CA VAL A 56 13.65 -4.83 -8.51
C VAL A 56 12.50 -5.01 -9.50
N MET A 57 11.81 -6.13 -9.38
CA MET A 57 10.70 -6.46 -10.26
C MET A 57 9.56 -5.46 -10.10
N GLY A 58 9.00 -5.00 -11.23
CA GLY A 58 7.86 -4.09 -11.18
C GLY A 58 6.69 -4.65 -10.40
N GLY A 59 6.48 -5.96 -10.46
CA GLY A 59 5.45 -6.64 -9.68
C GLY A 59 5.65 -6.52 -8.18
N ALA A 60 6.89 -6.49 -7.70
CA ALA A 60 7.19 -6.28 -6.28
C ALA A 60 6.83 -4.86 -5.85
N ILE A 61 7.14 -3.88 -6.69
CA ILE A 61 6.76 -2.48 -6.44
C ILE A 61 5.25 -2.34 -6.44
N PHE A 62 4.58 -2.96 -7.41
CA PHE A 62 3.12 -2.90 -7.48
C PHE A 62 2.46 -3.58 -6.28
N THR A 63 3.01 -4.68 -5.80
CA THR A 63 2.49 -5.36 -4.60
C THR A 63 2.54 -4.43 -3.39
N LEU A 64 3.62 -3.68 -3.24
CA LEU A 64 3.73 -2.68 -2.18
C LEU A 64 2.67 -1.59 -2.33
N ILE A 65 2.46 -1.10 -3.55
CA ILE A 65 1.45 -0.08 -3.86
C ILE A 65 0.05 -0.61 -3.53
N ASP A 66 -0.26 -1.80 -3.98
CA ASP A 66 -1.57 -2.41 -3.75
C ASP A 66 -1.82 -2.67 -2.27
N PHE A 67 -0.80 -3.14 -1.56
CA PHE A 67 -0.92 -3.43 -0.13
C PHE A 67 -1.13 -2.15 0.70
N VAL A 68 -0.36 -1.09 0.43
CA VAL A 68 -0.52 0.16 1.19
C VAL A 68 -1.90 0.79 0.91
N PHE A 69 -2.41 0.67 -0.31
CA PHE A 69 -3.78 1.08 -0.63
C PHE A 69 -4.78 0.25 0.19
N ALA A 70 -4.61 -1.06 0.22
CA ALA A 70 -5.51 -1.94 0.97
C ALA A 70 -5.54 -1.58 2.45
N VAL A 71 -4.37 -1.30 3.03
CA VAL A 71 -4.26 -0.91 4.44
C VAL A 71 -5.02 0.39 4.71
N ALA A 72 -4.75 1.43 3.91
CA ALA A 72 -5.39 2.73 4.12
C ALA A 72 -6.88 2.69 3.86
N SER A 73 -7.30 2.12 2.73
CA SER A 73 -8.72 2.09 2.36
C SER A 73 -9.54 1.23 3.30
N THR A 74 -9.00 0.09 3.74
CA THR A 74 -9.69 -0.79 4.67
C THR A 74 -9.82 -0.16 6.05
N SER A 75 -8.87 0.71 6.45
CA SER A 75 -8.97 1.42 7.72
C SER A 75 -10.16 2.38 7.76
N VAL A 76 -10.64 2.80 6.60
CA VAL A 76 -11.81 3.68 6.48
C VAL A 76 -13.10 2.88 6.28
N HIS A 77 -13.07 1.90 5.39
CA HIS A 77 -14.26 1.11 5.05
C HIS A 77 -13.84 -0.30 4.66
N ARG A 78 -14.41 -1.29 5.31
CA ARG A 78 -14.13 -2.70 5.06
C ARG A 78 -15.38 -3.43 4.54
N PRO A 79 -15.33 -4.13 3.42
CA PRO A 79 -14.16 -4.22 2.53
C PRO A 79 -14.14 -3.09 1.49
N THR A 80 -12.95 -2.78 1.02
CA THR A 80 -12.73 -1.88 -0.11
C THR A 80 -11.77 -2.59 -1.06
N VAL A 81 -12.10 -2.61 -2.34
CA VAL A 81 -11.27 -3.28 -3.35
C VAL A 81 -10.78 -2.29 -4.39
N ALA A 82 -9.59 -2.51 -4.91
CA ALA A 82 -9.06 -1.71 -6.00
C ALA A 82 -9.86 -2.03 -7.27
N GLN A 83 -10.34 -1.01 -7.94
CA GLN A 83 -11.11 -1.15 -9.17
C GLN A 83 -10.26 -0.79 -10.38
N GLN A 84 -9.38 0.18 -10.23
CA GLN A 84 -8.51 0.63 -11.31
C GLN A 84 -7.25 1.22 -10.67
N ALA A 85 -6.09 0.91 -11.23
CA ALA A 85 -4.82 1.47 -10.79
C ALA A 85 -4.02 1.93 -11.99
N SER A 86 -3.43 3.12 -11.89
CA SER A 86 -2.54 3.67 -12.89
C SER A 86 -1.19 3.89 -12.21
N VAL A 87 -0.16 3.21 -12.69
CA VAL A 87 1.16 3.22 -12.07
C VAL A 87 2.20 3.71 -13.07
N SER A 88 3.04 4.66 -12.62
CA SER A 88 4.21 5.09 -13.38
C SER A 88 5.46 4.65 -12.61
N PHE A 89 6.29 3.85 -13.24
CA PHE A 89 7.59 3.46 -12.70
C PHE A 89 8.61 4.50 -13.17
N LEU A 90 9.18 5.25 -12.24
CA LEU A 90 9.98 6.42 -12.55
C LEU A 90 11.47 6.16 -12.61
N ASN A 91 11.99 5.41 -11.66
CA ASN A 91 13.42 5.16 -11.53
C ASN A 91 13.68 3.79 -10.92
N ARG A 92 14.85 3.24 -11.21
CA ARG A 92 15.30 2.01 -10.55
C ARG A 92 15.77 2.34 -9.13
N PRO A 93 15.41 1.52 -8.15
CA PRO A 93 15.94 1.70 -6.80
C PRO A 93 17.46 1.61 -6.77
N LYS A 94 18.08 2.48 -5.98
CA LYS A 94 19.52 2.45 -5.70
C LYS A 94 19.82 2.05 -4.26
N GLY A 95 18.81 2.19 -3.38
CA GLY A 95 18.96 1.86 -1.99
C GLY A 95 18.61 0.41 -1.69
N LYS A 96 18.32 0.14 -0.42
CA LYS A 96 18.07 -1.21 0.10
C LYS A 96 16.65 -1.41 0.60
N LYS A 97 15.84 -0.36 0.62
CA LYS A 97 14.49 -0.38 1.18
C LYS A 97 13.55 0.43 0.32
N LEU A 98 12.35 -0.08 0.11
CA LEU A 98 11.28 0.67 -0.55
C LEU A 98 10.20 1.01 0.45
N THR A 99 9.72 2.25 0.35
CA THR A 99 8.67 2.79 1.22
C THR A 99 7.57 3.38 0.36
N ALA A 100 6.33 2.97 0.60
CA ALA A 100 5.16 3.52 -0.07
C ALA A 100 4.32 4.30 0.93
N LYS A 101 3.95 5.52 0.54
CA LYS A 101 3.00 6.35 1.30
C LYS A 101 1.75 6.54 0.46
N VAL A 102 0.61 6.38 1.09
CA VAL A 102 -0.68 6.53 0.43
C VAL A 102 -1.47 7.65 1.10
N GLU A 103 -2.10 8.48 0.27
CA GLU A 103 -2.95 9.57 0.74
C GLU A 103 -4.33 9.42 0.14
N CYS A 104 -5.35 9.54 0.99
CA CYS A 104 -6.74 9.58 0.53
C CYS A 104 -6.98 10.90 -0.18
N ARG A 105 -7.41 10.84 -1.44
CA ARG A 105 -7.74 12.02 -2.26
C ARG A 105 -9.24 12.25 -2.29
N LYS A 106 -10.01 11.18 -2.23
CA LYS A 106 -11.47 11.25 -2.19
C LYS A 106 -11.99 10.04 -1.42
N ASP A 107 -12.82 10.30 -0.44
CA ASP A 107 -13.54 9.28 0.30
C ASP A 107 -15.02 9.47 0.02
N GLY A 108 -15.48 8.88 -1.09
CA GLY A 108 -16.87 8.98 -1.52
C GLY A 108 -17.73 7.90 -0.88
N ARG A 109 -19.02 7.96 -1.18
CA ARG A 109 -20.00 7.04 -0.61
C ARG A 109 -19.78 5.59 -1.07
N SER A 110 -19.53 5.39 -2.36
CA SER A 110 -19.35 4.07 -2.95
C SER A 110 -17.97 3.87 -3.58
N SER A 111 -17.26 4.97 -3.81
CA SER A 111 -15.93 4.91 -4.42
C SER A 111 -14.96 5.82 -3.66
N CYS A 112 -13.68 5.54 -3.83
CA CYS A 112 -12.63 6.32 -3.20
C CYS A 112 -11.46 6.44 -4.18
N VAL A 113 -10.62 7.44 -3.96
CA VAL A 113 -9.43 7.65 -4.78
C VAL A 113 -8.25 7.91 -3.84
N TYR A 114 -7.16 7.20 -4.08
CA TYR A 114 -5.94 7.30 -3.29
C TYR A 114 -4.76 7.52 -4.22
N SER A 115 -3.80 8.33 -3.78
CA SER A 115 -2.53 8.48 -4.47
C SER A 115 -1.42 7.83 -3.66
N VAL A 116 -0.48 7.20 -4.35
CA VAL A 116 0.63 6.50 -3.71
C VAL A 116 1.95 7.03 -4.28
N SER A 117 2.92 7.24 -3.41
CA SER A 117 4.28 7.54 -3.81
C SER A 117 5.22 6.49 -3.21
N VAL A 118 6.15 6.01 -4.02
CA VAL A 118 7.16 5.02 -3.59
C VAL A 118 8.53 5.65 -3.72
N THR A 119 9.30 5.60 -2.65
CA THR A 119 10.69 6.09 -2.62
C THR A 119 11.59 5.00 -2.09
N ASP A 120 12.88 5.07 -2.41
CA ASP A 120 13.86 4.22 -1.74
C ASP A 120 14.51 4.99 -0.59
N ASP A 121 15.36 4.31 0.17
CA ASP A 121 16.01 4.91 1.35
C ASP A 121 17.11 5.91 1.01
N THR A 122 17.41 6.14 -0.29
CA THR A 122 18.27 7.23 -0.73
C THR A 122 17.46 8.50 -1.01
N GLY A 123 16.12 8.43 -0.92
CA GLY A 123 15.24 9.54 -1.26
C GLY A 123 14.84 9.60 -2.72
N ARG A 124 15.23 8.61 -3.52
CA ARG A 124 14.92 8.57 -4.95
C ARG A 124 13.45 8.21 -5.18
N ASP A 125 12.79 8.93 -6.08
CA ASP A 125 11.42 8.61 -6.48
C ASP A 125 11.41 7.37 -7.38
N ILE A 126 10.70 6.35 -6.95
CA ILE A 126 10.68 5.05 -7.62
C ILE A 126 9.42 4.85 -8.45
N ALA A 127 8.26 5.21 -7.89
CA ALA A 127 6.99 5.05 -8.59
C ALA A 127 5.93 5.97 -8.00
N THR A 128 4.91 6.25 -8.81
CA THR A 128 3.69 6.93 -8.35
C THR A 128 2.50 6.16 -8.87
N ALA A 129 1.38 6.25 -8.17
CA ALA A 129 0.16 5.58 -8.60
C ALA A 129 -1.07 6.38 -8.19
N LEU A 130 -2.13 6.18 -8.95
CA LEU A 130 -3.45 6.66 -8.60
C LEU A 130 -4.38 5.45 -8.64
N ILE A 131 -5.12 5.21 -7.56
CA ILE A 131 -5.96 4.03 -7.42
C ILE A 131 -7.38 4.45 -7.11
N THR A 132 -8.32 3.94 -7.90
CA THR A 132 -9.75 4.07 -7.62
C THR A 132 -10.22 2.80 -6.95
N GLY A 133 -10.85 2.94 -5.79
CA GLY A 133 -11.41 1.82 -5.05
C GLY A 133 -12.92 1.83 -5.03
N CYS A 134 -13.48 0.66 -4.80
CA CYS A 134 -14.91 0.46 -4.67
C CYS A 134 -15.19 -0.06 -3.27
N LYS A 135 -16.12 0.61 -2.56
CA LYS A 135 -16.57 0.18 -1.26
C LYS A 135 -17.63 -0.90 -1.42
N ILE A 136 -17.37 -2.07 -0.86
CA ILE A 136 -18.26 -3.20 -0.98
C ILE A 136 -19.17 -3.25 0.23
N SER A 137 -20.47 -3.45 -0.01
CA SER A 137 -21.42 -3.63 1.10
C SER A 137 -21.29 -5.03 1.63
N MET A 138 -21.14 -5.15 2.94
CA MET A 138 -21.17 -6.46 3.58
C MET A 138 -22.59 -7.01 3.60
N PRO A 139 -22.78 -8.31 3.40
CA PRO A 139 -24.09 -8.94 3.58
C PRO A 139 -24.57 -8.68 5.01
N GLY A 140 -25.82 -8.29 5.13
CA GLY A 140 -26.44 -7.97 6.42
C GLY A 140 -26.62 -9.15 7.33
#